data_2c201b284454fe8ab1855c9e5ce3017a
#
_entry.id   2c201b284454fe8ab1855c9e5ce3017a
#
_cell.length_a   1.000
_cell.length_b   1.000
_cell.length_c   1.000
_cell.angle_alpha   90.00
_cell.angle_beta   90.00
_cell.angle_gamma   90.00
#
_symmetry.space_group_name_H-M   'P 1'
#
loop_
_entity.id
_entity.type
_entity.pdbx_description
1 polymer ?
#
loop_
_entity_poly.entity_id
_entity_poly.type
_entity_poly.pdbx_seq_one_letter_code
_entity_poly.pdbx_strand_id
1 'polypeptide(L)'
;MFGFLKKKKSEEELYLEELEQRKRSLGRDIGGDRPGFELEVEDVFSISGRGTVVTGRVSRGEISQGDRVLIRCRDGRVQESRVGGIEAFRKTLKTARAGEIVGILLHGVTKDQVRQGDVLTAP
;
A
#
# COMPACT_ATOMS: atom_id res chain seq x y z
N MET A 1 13.65 23.93 19.95
CA MET A 1 13.46 23.59 19.53
C MET A 1 13.30 23.26 18.74
N PHE A 2 13.27 23.23 18.24
CA PHE A 2 13.16 22.72 17.46
C PHE A 2 13.33 23.23 16.22
N GLY A 3 14.44 23.87 15.77
CA GLY A 3 14.75 24.11 14.45
C GLY A 3 14.44 23.01 13.57
N PHE A 4 14.46 21.91 14.15
CA PHE A 4 14.19 20.79 13.35
C PHE A 4 12.84 20.87 12.77
N LEU A 5 12.04 21.71 13.21
CA LEU A 5 10.76 21.84 12.66
C LEU A 5 10.81 22.23 11.21
N LYS A 6 11.91 22.73 10.76
CA LYS A 6 12.00 23.12 9.43
C LYS A 6 12.36 22.01 8.50
N LYS A 7 12.76 20.88 9.02
CA LYS A 7 13.13 19.81 8.20
C LYS A 7 11.91 19.18 7.58
N LYS A 8 12.02 18.78 6.35
CA LYS A 8 10.97 18.04 5.75
C LYS A 8 10.92 16.68 6.34
N LYS A 9 9.77 16.10 6.45
CA LYS A 9 9.63 14.75 6.91
C LYS A 9 10.14 13.81 5.85
N SER A 10 10.73 12.73 6.27
CA SER A 10 11.17 11.70 5.33
C SER A 10 9.95 11.01 4.75
N GLU A 11 10.14 10.29 3.67
CA GLU A 11 9.03 9.55 3.09
C GLU A 11 8.52 8.51 4.07
N GLU A 12 9.40 7.93 4.85
CA GLU A 12 8.97 6.94 5.83
C GLU A 12 8.09 7.58 6.88
N GLU A 13 8.40 8.77 7.33
CA GLU A 13 7.58 9.46 8.30
C GLU A 13 6.20 9.79 7.73
N LEU A 14 6.17 10.22 6.48
CA LEU A 14 4.91 10.51 5.84
C LEU A 14 4.07 9.26 5.68
N TYR A 15 4.71 8.16 5.34
CA TYR A 15 4.05 6.88 5.19
C TYR A 15 3.41 6.45 6.52
N LEU A 16 4.15 6.56 7.62
CA LEU A 16 3.63 6.17 8.92
C LEU A 16 2.47 7.05 9.35
N GLU A 17 2.55 8.34 9.05
CA GLU A 17 1.45 9.24 9.35
C GLU A 17 0.21 8.89 8.54
N GLU A 18 0.41 8.52 7.31
CA GLU A 18 -0.69 8.13 6.45
C GLU A 18 -1.41 6.91 7.01
N LEU A 19 -0.68 5.92 7.43
CA LEU A 19 -1.29 4.72 7.99
C LEU A 19 -2.07 5.06 9.26
N GLU A 20 -1.53 5.94 10.06
CA GLU A 20 -2.20 6.31 11.30
C GLU A 20 -3.50 7.04 11.01
N GLN A 21 -3.50 7.94 10.07
CA GLN A 21 -4.70 8.66 9.73
C GLN A 21 -5.78 7.76 9.15
N ARG A 22 -5.37 6.84 8.31
CA ARG A 22 -6.32 5.94 7.70
C ARG A 22 -6.92 5.00 8.70
N LYS A 23 -6.17 4.65 9.72
CA LYS A 23 -6.67 3.81 10.76
C LYS A 23 -7.86 4.50 11.43
N ARG A 24 -7.78 5.80 11.61
CA ARG A 24 -8.85 6.50 12.24
C ARG A 24 -10.09 6.55 11.38
N SER A 25 -9.95 6.55 10.09
CA SER A 25 -11.07 6.64 9.22
C SER A 25 -11.56 5.32 8.71
N LEU A 26 -11.18 4.25 9.37
CA LEU A 26 -11.57 2.94 8.99
C LEU A 26 -13.06 2.82 8.98
N GLY A 27 -13.65 2.58 7.89
CA GLY A 27 -15.06 2.46 7.80
C GLY A 27 -15.49 1.06 7.95
N ARG A 28 -16.70 0.72 7.56
CA ARG A 28 -17.15 -0.52 7.72
C ARG A 28 -16.74 -1.39 6.70
N ASP A 29 -16.72 -2.53 6.99
CA ASP A 29 -16.33 -3.53 6.16
C ASP A 29 -17.12 -3.60 4.93
N ILE A 30 -16.51 -3.88 3.86
CA ILE A 30 -17.12 -3.91 2.63
C ILE A 30 -17.50 -5.25 2.21
N GLY A 31 -17.33 -6.18 2.94
CA GLY A 31 -17.79 -7.47 2.65
C GLY A 31 -17.32 -8.07 1.40
N GLY A 32 -16.16 -8.08 1.17
CA GLY A 32 -15.68 -8.65 -0.01
C GLY A 32 -15.57 -10.11 0.03
N ASP A 33 -16.65 -10.80 -0.23
CA ASP A 33 -16.51 -12.23 -0.32
C ASP A 33 -16.27 -12.63 -1.73
N ARG A 34 -15.97 -11.75 -2.67
CA ARG A 34 -15.60 -12.14 -3.95
C ARG A 34 -14.21 -12.62 -3.95
N PRO A 35 -13.85 -13.59 -4.76
CA PRO A 35 -12.49 -14.04 -4.86
C PRO A 35 -11.65 -12.96 -5.52
N GLY A 36 -10.40 -13.00 -5.35
CA GLY A 36 -9.50 -12.05 -5.97
C GLY A 36 -9.28 -10.83 -5.14
N PHE A 37 -8.05 -10.43 -5.04
CA PHE A 37 -7.62 -9.30 -4.23
C PHE A 37 -7.72 -8.02 -5.04
N GLU A 38 -8.11 -6.94 -4.40
CA GLU A 38 -8.11 -5.64 -5.04
C GLU A 38 -7.83 -4.55 -4.03
N LEU A 39 -6.95 -3.63 -4.39
CA LEU A 39 -6.63 -2.48 -3.58
C LEU A 39 -6.33 -1.30 -4.48
N GLU A 40 -7.04 -0.20 -4.26
CA GLU A 40 -6.76 1.02 -5.01
C GLU A 40 -5.66 1.78 -4.31
N VAL A 41 -4.64 2.19 -5.05
CA VAL A 41 -3.49 2.87 -4.49
C VAL A 41 -3.89 4.30 -4.12
N GLU A 42 -3.67 4.64 -2.87
CA GLU A 42 -3.97 5.97 -2.40
C GLU A 42 -2.74 6.84 -2.32
N ASP A 43 -1.63 6.28 -1.91
CA ASP A 43 -0.37 7.00 -1.88
C ASP A 43 0.78 6.08 -2.19
N VAL A 44 1.88 6.66 -2.62
CA VAL A 44 3.07 5.91 -2.98
C VAL A 44 4.26 6.56 -2.29
N PHE A 45 5.09 5.75 -1.66
CA PHE A 45 6.27 6.23 -0.96
C PHE A 45 7.50 5.46 -1.38
N SER A 46 8.61 6.15 -1.43
CA SER A 46 9.89 5.52 -1.65
C SER A 46 10.61 5.51 -0.30
N ILE A 47 10.83 4.33 0.24
CA ILE A 47 11.41 4.21 1.57
C ILE A 47 12.87 3.79 1.42
N SER A 48 13.74 4.62 1.92
CA SER A 48 15.17 4.36 1.83
C SER A 48 15.51 3.01 2.42
N GLY A 49 16.22 2.20 1.68
CA GLY A 49 16.62 0.88 2.14
C GLY A 49 15.53 -0.18 2.04
N ARG A 50 14.32 0.19 1.62
CA ARG A 50 13.24 -0.79 1.53
C ARG A 50 12.65 -0.86 0.13
N GLY A 51 12.36 0.25 -0.48
CA GLY A 51 11.80 0.25 -1.83
C GLY A 51 10.50 1.02 -1.89
N THR A 52 9.65 0.63 -2.82
CA THR A 52 8.41 1.35 -3.08
C THR A 52 7.28 0.73 -2.29
N VAL A 53 6.57 1.56 -1.55
CA VAL A 53 5.44 1.12 -0.73
C VAL A 53 4.20 1.87 -1.20
N VAL A 54 3.11 1.14 -1.41
CA VAL A 54 1.84 1.76 -1.74
C VAL A 54 0.89 1.55 -0.59
N THR A 55 0.01 2.52 -0.36
CA THR A 55 -0.97 2.41 0.71
C THR A 55 -2.37 2.41 0.13
N GLY A 56 -3.29 1.82 0.85
CA GLY A 56 -4.68 1.82 0.47
C GLY A 56 -5.48 0.85 1.31
N ARG A 57 -6.76 0.80 1.03
CA ARG A 57 -7.63 -0.15 1.71
C ARG A 57 -7.88 -1.33 0.79
N VAL A 58 -7.77 -2.52 1.31
CA VAL A 58 -8.11 -3.71 0.56
C VAL A 58 -9.62 -3.72 0.35
N SER A 59 -10.08 -3.63 -0.88
CA SER A 59 -11.51 -3.57 -1.15
C SER A 59 -12.13 -4.94 -1.27
N ARG A 60 -11.36 -5.97 -1.59
CA ARG A 60 -11.87 -7.33 -1.60
C ARG A 60 -10.73 -8.33 -1.62
N GLY A 61 -11.03 -9.55 -1.23
CA GLY A 61 -10.07 -10.62 -1.25
C GLY A 61 -8.99 -10.45 -0.22
N GLU A 62 -7.90 -11.13 -0.44
CA GLU A 62 -6.74 -11.02 0.45
C GLU A 62 -5.47 -11.29 -0.32
N ILE A 63 -4.36 -10.81 0.20
CA ILE A 63 -3.06 -11.03 -0.40
C ILE A 63 -2.04 -11.25 0.70
N SER A 64 -1.05 -12.06 0.44
CA SER A 64 -0.04 -12.41 1.43
C SER A 64 1.34 -12.04 0.96
N GLN A 65 2.24 -11.92 1.92
CA GLN A 65 3.63 -11.65 1.64
C GLN A 65 4.15 -12.75 0.72
N GLY A 66 4.85 -12.38 -0.32
CA GLY A 66 5.40 -13.33 -1.28
C GLY A 66 4.50 -13.56 -2.49
N ASP A 67 3.25 -13.15 -2.42
CA ASP A 67 2.33 -13.37 -3.53
C ASP A 67 2.67 -12.47 -4.70
N ARG A 68 2.32 -12.94 -5.87
CA ARG A 68 2.41 -12.11 -7.08
C ARG A 68 1.23 -11.17 -7.12
N VAL A 69 1.41 -10.01 -7.65
CA VAL A 69 0.37 -9.01 -7.74
C VAL A 69 0.52 -8.25 -9.05
N LEU A 70 -0.60 -7.85 -9.62
CA LEU A 70 -0.58 -7.03 -10.82
C LEU A 70 -0.91 -5.61 -10.44
N ILE A 71 -0.21 -4.67 -11.07
CA ILE A 71 -0.48 -3.26 -10.90
C ILE A 71 -1.16 -2.82 -12.18
N ARG A 72 -2.44 -2.51 -12.08
CA ARG A 72 -3.20 -2.06 -13.24
C ARG A 72 -3.20 -0.55 -13.24
N CYS A 73 -2.40 0.01 -14.11
CA CYS A 73 -2.19 1.44 -14.14
C CYS A 73 -3.35 2.14 -14.83
N ARG A 74 -3.61 3.35 -14.41
CA ARG A 74 -4.73 4.12 -14.96
C ARG A 74 -4.56 4.37 -16.45
N ASP A 75 -3.34 4.39 -16.95
CA ASP A 75 -3.10 4.58 -18.37
C ASP A 75 -3.22 3.31 -19.18
N GLY A 76 -3.63 2.23 -18.57
CA GLY A 76 -3.85 0.96 -19.27
C GLY A 76 -2.71 -0.03 -19.18
N ARG A 77 -1.56 0.38 -18.67
CA ARG A 77 -0.44 -0.55 -18.54
C ARG A 77 -0.71 -1.51 -17.39
N VAL A 78 -0.18 -2.71 -17.51
CA VAL A 78 -0.27 -3.69 -16.44
C VAL A 78 1.14 -4.15 -16.16
N GLN A 79 1.54 -4.07 -14.91
CA GLN A 79 2.87 -4.49 -14.48
C GLN A 79 2.74 -5.58 -13.45
N GLU A 80 3.71 -6.45 -13.39
CA GLU A 80 3.70 -7.52 -12.41
C GLU A 80 4.68 -7.20 -11.32
N SER A 81 4.34 -7.51 -10.09
CA SER A 81 5.23 -7.31 -8.97
C SER A 81 5.00 -8.44 -7.97
N ARG A 82 5.70 -8.37 -6.87
CA ARG A 82 5.56 -9.36 -5.81
C ARG A 82 5.50 -8.62 -4.49
N VAL A 83 4.68 -9.09 -3.59
CA VAL A 83 4.52 -8.45 -2.30
C VAL A 83 5.72 -8.78 -1.44
N GLY A 84 6.53 -7.77 -1.12
CA GLY A 84 7.70 -7.97 -0.30
C GLY A 84 7.41 -7.82 1.18
N GLY A 85 6.34 -7.15 1.52
CA GLY A 85 5.94 -7.01 2.91
C GLY A 85 4.64 -6.26 3.00
N ILE A 86 3.94 -6.43 4.10
CA ILE A 86 2.67 -5.78 4.35
C ILE A 86 2.71 -5.19 5.74
N GLU A 87 2.29 -3.94 5.88
CA GLU A 87 2.29 -3.31 7.18
C GLU A 87 0.96 -2.63 7.42
N ALA A 88 0.52 -2.65 8.66
CA ALA A 88 -0.56 -1.80 9.10
C ALA A 88 0.04 -0.87 10.14
N PHE A 89 -0.76 -0.07 10.80
CA PHE A 89 -0.24 0.87 11.77
C PHE A 89 0.49 0.10 12.86
N ARG A 90 1.78 0.29 12.92
CA ARG A 90 2.65 -0.29 13.96
C ARG A 90 2.67 -1.81 13.98
N LYS A 91 2.39 -2.46 12.85
CA LYS A 91 2.47 -3.90 12.82
C LYS A 91 2.81 -4.40 11.47
N THR A 92 3.49 -5.50 11.42
CA THR A 92 3.77 -6.20 10.17
C THR A 92 2.76 -7.32 10.02
N LEU A 93 2.21 -7.47 8.85
CA LEU A 93 1.21 -8.49 8.59
C LEU A 93 1.73 -9.48 7.58
N LYS A 94 1.29 -10.73 7.69
CA LYS A 94 1.59 -11.70 6.67
C LYS A 94 0.54 -11.67 5.59
N THR A 95 -0.67 -11.31 5.91
CA THR A 95 -1.79 -11.30 4.98
C THR A 95 -2.62 -10.05 5.21
N ALA A 96 -3.04 -9.42 4.12
CA ALA A 96 -3.95 -8.28 4.18
C ALA A 96 -5.30 -8.74 3.65
N ARG A 97 -6.36 -8.40 4.35
CA ARG A 97 -7.71 -8.84 4.02
C ARG A 97 -8.63 -7.67 3.77
N ALA A 98 -9.73 -7.94 3.13
CA ALA A 98 -10.71 -6.91 2.79
C ALA A 98 -11.08 -6.08 4.01
N GLY A 99 -11.13 -4.79 3.82
CA GLY A 99 -11.43 -3.83 4.88
C GLY A 99 -10.22 -3.26 5.57
N GLU A 100 -9.07 -3.89 5.45
CA GLU A 100 -7.86 -3.43 6.14
C GLU A 100 -7.16 -2.34 5.35
N ILE A 101 -6.61 -1.38 6.07
CA ILE A 101 -5.81 -0.32 5.49
C ILE A 101 -4.36 -0.69 5.71
N VAL A 102 -3.62 -0.82 4.63
CA VAL A 102 -2.27 -1.37 4.70
C VAL A 102 -1.32 -0.63 3.79
N GLY A 103 -0.03 -0.83 4.04
CA GLY A 103 1.03 -0.46 3.12
C GLY A 103 1.64 -1.73 2.59
N ILE A 104 1.87 -1.78 1.30
CA ILE A 104 2.41 -2.96 0.65
C ILE A 104 3.70 -2.60 -0.04
N LEU A 105 4.76 -3.30 0.32
CA LEU A 105 6.06 -3.14 -0.31
C LEU A 105 6.06 -3.94 -1.61
N LEU A 106 6.34 -3.28 -2.70
CA LEU A 106 6.33 -3.90 -4.02
C LEU A 106 7.74 -4.09 -4.52
N HIS A 107 8.06 -5.29 -4.97
CA HIS A 107 9.39 -5.58 -5.51
C HIS A 107 9.47 -5.16 -6.96
N GLY A 108 10.62 -4.61 -7.32
CA GLY A 108 10.92 -4.35 -8.72
C GLY A 108 10.17 -3.19 -9.35
N VAL A 109 9.59 -2.32 -8.52
CA VAL A 109 8.82 -1.20 -9.01
C VAL A 109 9.35 0.06 -8.38
N THR A 110 9.54 1.10 -9.17
CA THR A 110 9.98 2.37 -8.63
C THR A 110 8.77 3.27 -8.41
N LYS A 111 8.99 4.32 -7.64
CA LYS A 111 7.90 5.21 -7.27
C LYS A 111 7.20 5.83 -8.48
N ASP A 112 7.92 6.05 -9.56
CA ASP A 112 7.34 6.67 -10.74
C ASP A 112 6.61 5.67 -11.63
N GLN A 113 6.65 4.40 -11.31
CA GLN A 113 5.95 3.38 -12.10
C GLN A 113 4.58 3.05 -11.56
N VAL A 114 4.23 3.56 -10.39
CA VAL A 114 2.92 3.32 -9.81
C VAL A 114 2.43 4.63 -9.23
N ARG A 115 1.16 4.92 -9.39
CA ARG A 115 0.61 6.22 -9.01
C ARG A 115 -0.68 6.08 -8.28
N GLN A 116 -1.06 7.15 -7.61
CA GLN A 116 -2.35 7.22 -6.95
C GLN A 116 -3.43 6.91 -7.95
N GLY A 117 -4.35 6.07 -7.61
CA GLY A 117 -5.46 5.67 -8.47
C GLY A 117 -5.22 4.40 -9.26
N ASP A 118 -3.98 3.93 -9.29
CA ASP A 118 -3.72 2.62 -9.88
C ASP A 118 -4.31 1.55 -8.97
N VAL A 119 -4.48 0.35 -9.48
CA VAL A 119 -5.15 -0.70 -8.72
C VAL A 119 -4.26 -1.94 -8.68
N LEU A 120 -4.09 -2.49 -7.49
CA LEU A 120 -3.40 -3.77 -7.33
C LEU A 120 -4.44 -4.86 -7.36
N THR A 121 -4.15 -5.93 -8.08
CA THR A 121 -5.08 -7.06 -8.13
C THR A 121 -4.29 -8.37 -8.10
N ALA A 122 -4.98 -9.44 -7.80
CA ALA A 122 -4.38 -10.76 -7.93
C ALA A 122 -4.21 -11.06 -9.42
N PRO A 123 -3.25 -11.88 -9.76
CA PRO A 123 -3.02 -12.24 -11.17
C PRO A 123 -4.17 -12.98 -11.78
#